data_923a59385a147361dbd585538fd10631
#
_entry.id   923a59385a147361dbd585538fd10631
#
_cell.length_a   1.000
_cell.length_b   1.000
_cell.length_c   1.000
_cell.angle_alpha   90.00
_cell.angle_beta   90.00
_cell.angle_gamma   90.00
#
_symmetry.space_group_name_H-M   'P 1'
#
loop_
_entity.id
_entity.type
_entity.pdbx_description
1 polymer ?
#
loop_
_entity_poly.entity_id
_entity_poly.type
_entity_poly.pdbx_seq_one_letter_code
_entity_poly.pdbx_strand_id
1 'polypeptide(L)'
;MTGSRVVRRSSGSTGSRKKKATPPSPGLGWGGRVIGVYLLLSAPLLLAQLVPGGAGGVPSPPLAGLLLIHLGLGSLLAGGWPDLPGGAQAPPRAADLLPFLAFPLLYLEVPLLNQVLVEGFGDALVMGWESNWFGEPSRTLASRWPWPWLSEGLHLAYLSYYLLVAVPPLLLFAGQNGPGLRAMGTGAALSYVPALLVYPFLPVEGPRYA
;
A
#
# COMPACT_ATOMS: atom_id res chain seq x y z
N MET A 1 24.71 -75.08 -37.80
CA MET A 1 24.80 -74.07 -36.75
C MET A 1 24.24 -72.73 -37.27
N THR A 2 22.99 -72.47 -36.91
CA THR A 2 22.13 -71.42 -37.51
C THR A 2 22.01 -70.27 -36.47
N GLY A 3 22.66 -69.14 -36.75
CA GLY A 3 22.62 -67.95 -35.87
C GLY A 3 21.44 -67.04 -36.20
N SER A 4 20.44 -67.02 -35.32
CA SER A 4 19.27 -66.17 -35.41
C SER A 4 19.61 -64.70 -34.94
N ARG A 5 19.52 -63.77 -35.87
CA ARG A 5 19.69 -62.31 -35.59
C ARG A 5 18.35 -61.71 -35.11
N VAL A 6 18.29 -61.35 -33.85
CA VAL A 6 17.16 -60.61 -33.28
C VAL A 6 17.30 -59.15 -33.64
N VAL A 7 16.39 -58.64 -34.49
CA VAL A 7 16.26 -57.21 -34.83
C VAL A 7 15.43 -56.54 -33.76
N ARG A 8 16.07 -55.73 -32.92
CA ARG A 8 15.41 -54.87 -31.93
C ARG A 8 14.88 -53.63 -32.65
N ARG A 9 13.56 -53.57 -32.84
CA ARG A 9 12.83 -52.36 -33.26
C ARG A 9 12.82 -51.37 -32.07
N SER A 10 13.52 -50.27 -32.21
CA SER A 10 13.36 -49.11 -31.32
C SER A 10 12.10 -48.33 -31.71
N SER A 11 11.05 -48.47 -30.93
CA SER A 11 9.86 -47.62 -31.05
C SER A 11 10.20 -46.22 -30.51
N GLY A 12 10.52 -45.29 -31.42
CA GLY A 12 10.68 -43.87 -31.11
C GLY A 12 9.33 -43.27 -30.72
N SER A 13 9.07 -43.18 -29.43
CA SER A 13 7.97 -42.41 -28.89
C SER A 13 8.30 -40.90 -29.06
N THR A 14 7.82 -40.28 -30.12
CA THR A 14 7.75 -38.83 -30.29
C THR A 14 6.72 -38.28 -29.34
N GLY A 15 7.10 -38.17 -28.05
CA GLY A 15 6.31 -37.44 -27.05
C GLY A 15 6.17 -36.00 -27.46
N SER A 16 5.06 -35.64 -28.08
CA SER A 16 4.65 -34.24 -28.28
C SER A 16 4.59 -33.53 -26.93
N ARG A 17 5.66 -32.84 -26.62
CA ARG A 17 5.75 -31.97 -25.44
C ARG A 17 4.71 -30.85 -25.63
N LYS A 18 3.46 -31.09 -25.13
CA LYS A 18 2.46 -30.01 -25.03
C LYS A 18 3.14 -28.83 -24.34
N LYS A 19 3.45 -27.78 -25.09
CA LYS A 19 3.87 -26.50 -24.55
C LYS A 19 2.79 -26.10 -23.55
N LYS A 20 3.11 -26.21 -22.26
CA LYS A 20 2.28 -25.75 -21.17
C LYS A 20 2.08 -24.25 -21.43
N ALA A 21 0.86 -23.85 -21.78
CA ALA A 21 0.55 -22.43 -21.98
C ALA A 21 1.00 -21.68 -20.73
N THR A 22 1.93 -20.78 -20.93
CA THR A 22 2.41 -19.89 -19.85
C THR A 22 1.19 -19.08 -19.41
N PRO A 23 0.78 -19.12 -18.13
CA PRO A 23 -0.32 -18.28 -17.70
C PRO A 23 0.03 -16.84 -18.05
N PRO A 24 -0.97 -16.02 -18.45
CA PRO A 24 -0.73 -14.62 -18.78
C PRO A 24 0.02 -13.97 -17.62
N SER A 25 1.08 -13.24 -17.95
CA SER A 25 1.86 -12.50 -16.98
C SER A 25 0.89 -11.65 -16.14
N PRO A 26 0.94 -11.72 -14.81
CA PRO A 26 0.17 -10.77 -14.02
C PRO A 26 0.76 -9.38 -14.32
N GLY A 27 0.03 -8.60 -15.09
CA GLY A 27 0.27 -7.18 -15.21
C GLY A 27 0.43 -6.54 -13.84
N LEU A 28 0.51 -5.25 -13.73
CA LEU A 28 0.60 -4.51 -12.45
C LEU A 28 -0.08 -5.31 -11.33
N GLY A 29 0.69 -5.79 -10.36
CA GLY A 29 0.12 -6.55 -9.24
C GLY A 29 -1.05 -5.76 -8.64
N TRP A 30 -2.07 -6.43 -8.12
CA TRP A 30 -3.26 -5.77 -7.58
C TRP A 30 -2.95 -4.55 -6.71
N GLY A 31 -1.82 -4.58 -5.97
CA GLY A 31 -1.35 -3.45 -5.17
C GLY A 31 -1.11 -2.17 -5.96
N GLY A 32 -0.46 -2.27 -7.11
CA GLY A 32 -0.23 -1.11 -7.98
C GLY A 32 -1.52 -0.55 -8.58
N ARG A 33 -2.49 -1.43 -8.92
CA ARG A 33 -3.81 -0.99 -9.41
C ARG A 33 -4.59 -0.24 -8.34
N VAL A 34 -4.57 -0.74 -7.10
CA VAL A 34 -5.25 -0.11 -5.95
C VAL A 34 -4.65 1.27 -5.67
N ILE A 35 -3.33 1.40 -5.68
CA ILE A 35 -2.65 2.71 -5.56
C ILE A 35 -3.02 3.61 -6.75
N GLY A 36 -3.07 3.08 -7.97
CA GLY A 36 -3.48 3.84 -9.15
C GLY A 36 -4.91 4.39 -9.05
N VAL A 37 -5.84 3.61 -8.50
CA VAL A 37 -7.22 4.09 -8.23
C VAL A 37 -7.20 5.22 -7.21
N TYR A 38 -6.41 5.10 -6.12
CA TYR A 38 -6.27 6.19 -5.16
C TYR A 38 -5.74 7.47 -5.82
N LEU A 39 -4.65 7.38 -6.60
CA LEU A 39 -4.08 8.53 -7.29
C LEU A 39 -5.09 9.21 -8.24
N LEU A 40 -5.91 8.40 -8.92
CA LEU A 40 -6.96 8.92 -9.80
C LEU A 40 -8.07 9.65 -9.03
N LEU A 41 -8.45 9.15 -7.86
CA LEU A 41 -9.51 9.73 -7.03
C LEU A 41 -9.03 10.96 -6.25
N SER A 42 -7.78 10.97 -5.77
CA SER A 42 -7.23 12.10 -4.99
C SER A 42 -6.69 13.24 -5.87
N ALA A 43 -6.29 12.97 -7.12
CA ALA A 43 -5.78 13.98 -8.03
C ALA A 43 -6.72 15.20 -8.21
N PRO A 44 -8.03 15.06 -8.48
CA PRO A 44 -8.92 16.21 -8.62
C PRO A 44 -9.05 17.01 -7.34
N LEU A 45 -8.98 16.37 -6.16
CA LEU A 45 -9.02 17.06 -4.86
C LEU A 45 -7.76 17.90 -4.64
N LEU A 46 -6.58 17.36 -4.99
CA LEU A 46 -5.33 18.12 -4.95
C LEU A 46 -5.32 19.27 -5.96
N LEU A 47 -5.86 19.05 -7.15
CA LEU A 47 -5.96 20.09 -8.18
C LEU A 47 -6.92 21.21 -7.75
N ALA A 48 -7.99 20.90 -7.03
CA ALA A 48 -8.92 21.88 -6.48
C ALA A 48 -8.22 22.87 -5.53
N GLN A 49 -7.15 22.46 -4.85
CA GLN A 49 -6.34 23.33 -3.99
C GLN A 49 -5.52 24.38 -4.77
N LEU A 50 -5.34 24.19 -6.10
CA LEU A 50 -4.65 25.16 -6.94
C LEU A 50 -5.55 26.32 -7.38
N VAL A 51 -6.87 26.20 -7.20
CA VAL A 51 -7.81 27.24 -7.60
C VAL A 51 -7.76 28.38 -6.57
N PRO A 52 -7.49 29.64 -7.00
CA PRO A 52 -7.53 30.77 -6.09
C PRO A 52 -8.91 30.92 -5.45
N GLY A 53 -8.97 30.96 -4.13
CA GLY A 53 -10.23 30.98 -3.36
C GLY A 53 -10.74 29.60 -2.95
N GLY A 54 -10.06 28.51 -3.30
CA GLY A 54 -10.29 27.19 -2.73
C GLY A 54 -9.92 27.16 -1.24
N ALA A 55 -10.39 26.14 -0.53
CA ALA A 55 -10.25 26.00 0.93
C ALA A 55 -8.80 26.14 1.47
N GLY A 56 -7.78 26.05 0.61
CA GLY A 56 -6.37 26.13 0.97
C GLY A 56 -5.62 27.42 0.59
N GLY A 57 -6.22 28.32 -0.15
CA GLY A 57 -5.83 29.73 -0.32
C GLY A 57 -4.56 30.08 -1.11
N VAL A 58 -3.49 29.30 -1.17
CA VAL A 58 -2.25 29.59 -1.93
C VAL A 58 -1.52 28.30 -2.32
N PRO A 59 -0.99 28.19 -3.54
CA PRO A 59 -0.10 27.10 -3.91
C PRO A 59 1.11 27.10 -2.97
N SER A 60 1.11 26.21 -2.00
CA SER A 60 2.24 26.07 -1.11
C SER A 60 3.32 25.20 -1.76
N PRO A 61 4.63 25.45 -1.52
CA PRO A 61 5.69 24.59 -2.05
C PRO A 61 5.46 23.08 -1.82
N PRO A 62 4.90 22.64 -0.66
CA PRO A 62 4.56 21.23 -0.47
C PRO A 62 3.51 20.73 -1.46
N LEU A 63 2.51 21.52 -1.85
CA LEU A 63 1.51 21.10 -2.84
C LEU A 63 2.12 20.79 -4.20
N ALA A 64 3.02 21.64 -4.68
CA ALA A 64 3.73 21.41 -5.95
C ALA A 64 4.57 20.12 -5.88
N GLY A 65 5.27 19.90 -4.77
CA GLY A 65 6.05 18.68 -4.53
C GLY A 65 5.17 17.43 -4.54
N LEU A 66 4.03 17.46 -3.87
CA LEU A 66 3.08 16.34 -3.82
C LEU A 66 2.45 16.06 -5.19
N LEU A 67 2.13 17.08 -5.97
CA LEU A 67 1.65 16.91 -7.35
C LEU A 67 2.71 16.25 -8.24
N LEU A 68 3.99 16.61 -8.08
CA LEU A 68 5.08 15.96 -8.79
C LEU A 68 5.22 14.49 -8.36
N ILE A 69 5.10 14.18 -7.08
CA ILE A 69 5.07 12.81 -6.55
C ILE A 69 3.87 12.05 -7.15
N HIS A 70 2.70 12.64 -7.16
CA HIS A 70 1.48 12.08 -7.75
C HIS A 70 1.66 11.73 -9.23
N LEU A 71 2.15 12.68 -10.02
CA LEU A 71 2.43 12.49 -11.44
C LEU A 71 3.53 11.44 -11.65
N GLY A 72 4.58 11.46 -10.83
CA GLY A 72 5.67 10.48 -10.86
C GLY A 72 5.18 9.07 -10.58
N LEU A 73 4.44 8.87 -9.49
CA LEU A 73 3.84 7.58 -9.14
C LEU A 73 2.83 7.14 -10.19
N GLY A 74 1.95 8.04 -10.63
CA GLY A 74 0.97 7.76 -11.68
C GLY A 74 1.63 7.32 -12.98
N SER A 75 2.70 8.00 -13.40
CA SER A 75 3.47 7.66 -14.60
C SER A 75 4.16 6.31 -14.47
N LEU A 76 4.77 6.02 -13.32
CA LEU A 76 5.37 4.72 -13.02
C LEU A 76 4.34 3.59 -13.05
N LEU A 77 3.14 3.85 -12.55
CA LEU A 77 2.06 2.88 -12.54
C LEU A 77 1.38 2.72 -13.92
N ALA A 78 1.20 3.82 -14.66
CA ALA A 78 0.57 3.82 -15.99
C ALA A 78 1.51 3.29 -17.09
N GLY A 79 2.82 3.53 -16.96
CA GLY A 79 3.83 3.03 -17.91
C GLY A 79 3.91 1.52 -17.99
N GLY A 80 3.11 0.83 -17.18
CA GLY A 80 3.08 -0.61 -17.09
C GLY A 80 4.42 -1.11 -16.57
N TRP A 81 4.42 -1.77 -15.46
CA TRP A 81 5.59 -2.51 -15.03
C TRP A 81 5.94 -3.49 -16.16
N PRO A 82 7.15 -3.45 -16.72
CA PRO A 82 7.49 -4.34 -17.83
C PRO A 82 7.17 -5.77 -17.41
N ASP A 83 6.43 -6.48 -18.28
CA ASP A 83 6.08 -7.88 -18.08
C ASP A 83 7.33 -8.65 -17.69
N LEU A 84 7.32 -9.20 -16.49
CA LEU A 84 8.48 -9.83 -15.91
C LEU A 84 8.76 -11.14 -16.63
N PRO A 85 9.95 -11.33 -17.25
CA PRO A 85 10.38 -12.67 -17.59
C PRO A 85 10.35 -13.52 -16.32
N GLY A 86 9.57 -14.61 -16.30
CA GLY A 86 9.40 -15.46 -15.12
C GLY A 86 8.06 -15.34 -14.40
N GLY A 87 7.22 -14.37 -14.75
CA GLY A 87 5.85 -14.28 -14.20
C GLY A 87 5.80 -14.07 -12.69
N ALA A 88 4.73 -14.57 -12.06
CA ALA A 88 4.48 -14.41 -10.61
C ALA A 88 5.58 -15.02 -9.71
N GLN A 89 6.37 -15.95 -10.21
CA GLN A 89 7.45 -16.62 -9.46
C GLN A 89 8.82 -15.94 -9.64
N ALA A 90 8.89 -14.84 -10.41
CA ALA A 90 10.14 -14.11 -10.60
C ALA A 90 10.70 -13.59 -9.27
N PRO A 91 12.05 -13.50 -9.13
CA PRO A 91 12.68 -12.90 -7.97
C PRO A 91 12.20 -11.44 -7.76
N PRO A 92 12.30 -10.91 -6.55
CA PRO A 92 11.87 -9.55 -6.25
C PRO A 92 12.74 -8.53 -6.99
N ARG A 93 12.13 -7.40 -7.33
CA ARG A 93 12.81 -6.24 -7.91
C ARG A 93 12.66 -5.05 -6.98
N ALA A 94 13.54 -4.06 -7.10
CA ALA A 94 13.42 -2.80 -6.36
C ALA A 94 12.02 -2.18 -6.53
N ALA A 95 11.44 -2.37 -7.69
CA ALA A 95 10.09 -1.95 -8.01
C ALA A 95 8.99 -2.59 -7.17
N ASP A 96 9.15 -3.81 -6.71
CA ASP A 96 8.18 -4.49 -5.82
C ASP A 96 8.16 -3.84 -4.41
N LEU A 97 9.13 -2.98 -4.08
CA LEU A 97 9.15 -2.17 -2.86
C LEU A 97 8.34 -0.86 -3.00
N LEU A 98 7.97 -0.48 -4.23
CA LEU A 98 7.29 0.80 -4.46
C LEU A 98 6.01 1.00 -3.63
N PRO A 99 5.12 0.02 -3.43
CA PRO A 99 3.95 0.20 -2.58
C PRO A 99 4.33 0.69 -1.17
N PHE A 100 5.37 0.12 -0.58
CA PHE A 100 5.82 0.46 0.78
C PHE A 100 6.45 1.86 0.86
N LEU A 101 7.08 2.32 -0.21
CA LEU A 101 7.61 3.68 -0.33
C LEU A 101 6.53 4.70 -0.67
N ALA A 102 5.49 4.28 -1.40
CA ALA A 102 4.39 5.14 -1.77
C ALA A 102 3.54 5.57 -0.56
N PHE A 103 3.24 4.66 0.38
CA PHE A 103 2.36 4.97 1.49
C PHE A 103 2.81 6.14 2.37
N PRO A 104 4.07 6.23 2.84
CA PRO A 104 4.54 7.41 3.57
C PRO A 104 4.38 8.70 2.77
N LEU A 105 4.62 8.64 1.45
CA LEU A 105 4.48 9.80 0.57
C LEU A 105 3.01 10.20 0.40
N LEU A 106 2.12 9.22 0.18
CA LEU A 106 0.67 9.47 0.08
C LEU A 106 0.08 9.97 1.40
N TYR A 107 0.63 9.54 2.54
CA TYR A 107 0.21 10.04 3.84
C TYR A 107 0.51 11.54 4.02
N LEU A 108 1.54 12.07 3.36
CA LEU A 108 1.83 13.51 3.35
C LEU A 108 0.74 14.35 2.66
N GLU A 109 -0.11 13.73 1.86
CA GLU A 109 -1.25 14.40 1.20
C GLU A 109 -2.43 14.61 2.15
N VAL A 110 -2.55 13.78 3.20
CA VAL A 110 -3.71 13.79 4.10
C VAL A 110 -4.02 15.18 4.65
N PRO A 111 -3.05 15.96 5.17
CA PRO A 111 -3.33 17.32 5.66
C PRO A 111 -3.89 18.26 4.59
N LEU A 112 -3.53 18.04 3.32
CA LEU A 112 -4.01 18.87 2.20
C LEU A 112 -5.39 18.41 1.71
N LEU A 113 -5.71 17.13 1.87
CA LEU A 113 -7.01 16.56 1.50
C LEU A 113 -8.06 16.79 2.58
N ASN A 114 -7.63 17.00 3.82
CA ASN A 114 -8.53 17.35 4.91
C ASN A 114 -9.25 18.67 4.60
N GLN A 115 -10.54 18.72 4.95
CA GLN A 115 -11.39 19.91 4.79
C GLN A 115 -11.63 20.37 3.32
N VAL A 116 -11.24 19.58 2.32
CA VAL A 116 -11.56 19.87 0.90
C VAL A 116 -13.03 19.60 0.62
N LEU A 117 -13.57 18.50 1.17
CA LEU A 117 -14.94 18.06 0.96
C LEU A 117 -15.84 18.40 2.14
N VAL A 118 -15.29 18.42 3.34
CA VAL A 118 -16.01 18.67 4.60
C VAL A 118 -15.26 19.71 5.40
N GLU A 119 -15.93 20.82 5.73
CA GLU A 119 -15.36 21.87 6.56
C GLU A 119 -15.35 21.45 8.04
N GLY A 120 -14.28 21.77 8.75
CA GLY A 120 -14.08 21.45 10.17
C GLY A 120 -13.64 20.02 10.43
N PHE A 121 -13.57 19.66 11.71
CA PHE A 121 -13.11 18.36 12.16
C PHE A 121 -14.22 17.56 12.83
N GLY A 122 -14.26 16.28 12.55
CA GLY A 122 -15.24 15.34 13.05
C GLY A 122 -14.89 14.70 14.40
N ASP A 123 -13.90 15.28 15.13
CA ASP A 123 -13.42 14.70 16.40
C ASP A 123 -14.53 14.53 17.43
N ALA A 124 -15.40 15.53 17.57
CA ALA A 124 -16.54 15.43 18.49
C ALA A 124 -17.50 14.27 18.16
N LEU A 125 -17.70 14.00 16.87
CA LEU A 125 -18.53 12.87 16.42
C LEU A 125 -17.87 11.53 16.76
N VAL A 126 -16.55 11.41 16.47
CA VAL A 126 -15.77 10.19 16.75
C VAL A 126 -15.68 9.95 18.26
N MET A 127 -15.42 10.99 19.05
CA MET A 127 -15.41 10.91 20.52
C MET A 127 -16.77 10.52 21.08
N GLY A 128 -17.87 11.01 20.49
CA GLY A 128 -19.21 10.60 20.87
C GLY A 128 -19.47 9.12 20.60
N TRP A 129 -19.02 8.58 19.47
CA TRP A 129 -19.10 7.15 19.18
C TRP A 129 -18.24 6.33 20.14
N GLU A 130 -17.00 6.75 20.38
CA GLU A 130 -16.09 6.09 21.30
C GLU A 130 -16.68 6.04 22.71
N SER A 131 -17.19 7.16 23.20
CA SER A 131 -17.82 7.25 24.51
C SER A 131 -19.05 6.34 24.64
N ASN A 132 -19.90 6.26 23.60
CA ASN A 132 -21.09 5.42 23.61
C ASN A 132 -20.78 3.91 23.55
N TRP A 133 -19.72 3.51 22.85
CA TRP A 133 -19.41 2.09 22.67
C TRP A 133 -18.43 1.54 23.71
N PHE A 134 -17.47 2.34 24.13
CA PHE A 134 -16.35 1.90 24.96
C PHE A 134 -16.23 2.67 26.27
N GLY A 135 -17.10 3.65 26.53
CA GLY A 135 -16.93 4.63 27.59
C GLY A 135 -15.82 5.63 27.17
N GLU A 136 -15.01 6.06 28.11
CA GLU A 136 -13.84 6.92 27.86
C GLU A 136 -12.55 6.12 28.13
N PRO A 137 -12.14 5.20 27.22
CA PRO A 137 -11.06 4.26 27.51
C PRO A 137 -9.73 4.94 27.75
N SER A 138 -9.40 5.99 27.02
CA SER A 138 -8.16 6.78 27.18
C SER A 138 -8.09 7.46 28.55
N ARG A 139 -9.17 8.12 28.98
CA ARG A 139 -9.26 8.76 30.30
C ARG A 139 -9.26 7.74 31.43
N THR A 140 -10.00 6.63 31.25
CA THR A 140 -10.05 5.54 32.21
C THR A 140 -8.68 4.88 32.38
N LEU A 141 -7.97 4.64 31.27
CA LEU A 141 -6.63 4.05 31.29
C LEU A 141 -5.66 4.98 32.00
N ALA A 142 -5.63 6.27 31.64
CA ALA A 142 -4.75 7.26 32.24
C ALA A 142 -4.99 7.48 33.73
N SER A 143 -6.26 7.44 34.17
CA SER A 143 -6.60 7.61 35.60
C SER A 143 -6.36 6.37 36.44
N ARG A 144 -6.58 5.18 35.85
CA ARG A 144 -6.49 3.90 36.56
C ARG A 144 -5.07 3.36 36.63
N TRP A 145 -4.25 3.64 35.60
CA TRP A 145 -2.87 3.16 35.49
C TRP A 145 -1.93 4.28 35.07
N PRO A 146 -1.69 5.28 35.95
CA PRO A 146 -0.84 6.44 35.66
C PRO A 146 0.66 6.10 35.74
N TRP A 147 1.04 4.92 35.26
CA TRP A 147 2.41 4.43 35.36
C TRP A 147 3.26 4.88 34.16
N PRO A 148 4.34 5.64 34.37
CA PRO A 148 5.18 6.12 33.28
C PRO A 148 5.70 4.99 32.39
N TRP A 149 6.11 3.87 32.97
CA TRP A 149 6.61 2.73 32.21
C TRP A 149 5.54 2.11 31.26
N LEU A 150 4.26 2.17 31.62
CA LEU A 150 3.17 1.70 30.77
C LEU A 150 3.01 2.65 29.57
N SER A 151 3.04 3.96 29.82
CA SER A 151 3.01 4.98 28.76
C SER A 151 4.19 4.81 27.79
N GLU A 152 5.40 4.66 28.32
CA GLU A 152 6.59 4.42 27.50
C GLU A 152 6.50 3.10 26.72
N GLY A 153 6.00 2.04 27.36
CA GLY A 153 5.76 0.75 26.70
C GLY A 153 4.76 0.85 25.55
N LEU A 154 3.68 1.60 25.73
CA LEU A 154 2.68 1.85 24.66
C LEU A 154 3.27 2.70 23.54
N HIS A 155 4.07 3.73 23.85
CA HIS A 155 4.79 4.50 22.85
C HIS A 155 5.77 3.63 22.05
N LEU A 156 6.52 2.78 22.72
CA LEU A 156 7.44 1.84 22.07
C LEU A 156 6.67 0.85 21.17
N ALA A 157 5.54 0.32 21.67
CA ALA A 157 4.66 -0.55 20.88
C ALA A 157 4.12 0.18 19.63
N TYR A 158 3.71 1.44 19.78
CA TYR A 158 3.30 2.27 18.64
C TYR A 158 4.45 2.50 17.65
N LEU A 159 5.65 2.83 18.14
CA LEU A 159 6.82 3.01 17.27
C LEU A 159 7.22 1.71 16.55
N SER A 160 6.98 0.54 17.17
CA SER A 160 7.27 -0.75 16.55
C SER A 160 6.46 -1.00 15.28
N TYR A 161 5.31 -0.34 15.12
CA TYR A 161 4.51 -0.39 13.90
C TYR A 161 5.32 0.02 12.65
N TYR A 162 6.15 1.05 12.75
CA TYR A 162 7.00 1.48 11.63
C TYR A 162 8.01 0.40 11.24
N LEU A 163 8.52 -0.35 12.22
CA LEU A 163 9.39 -1.51 11.96
C LEU A 163 8.62 -2.66 11.30
N LEU A 164 7.38 -2.91 11.74
CA LEU A 164 6.52 -3.93 11.13
C LEU A 164 6.17 -3.62 9.67
N VAL A 165 6.07 -2.36 9.31
CA VAL A 165 5.81 -1.95 7.92
C VAL A 165 7.08 -2.02 7.07
N ALA A 166 8.24 -1.68 7.63
CA ALA A 166 9.49 -1.58 6.88
C ALA A 166 10.29 -2.90 6.83
N VAL A 167 10.42 -3.61 7.95
CA VAL A 167 11.33 -4.76 8.06
C VAL A 167 10.88 -5.97 7.24
N PRO A 168 9.61 -6.43 7.31
CA PRO A 168 9.20 -7.62 6.56
C PRO A 168 9.38 -7.50 5.04
N PRO A 169 9.01 -6.38 4.36
CA PRO A 169 9.27 -6.27 2.93
C PRO A 169 10.75 -6.28 2.59
N LEU A 170 11.61 -5.69 3.43
CA LEU A 170 13.05 -5.73 3.24
C LEU A 170 13.62 -7.16 3.40
N LEU A 171 13.13 -7.92 4.38
CA LEU A 171 13.49 -9.32 4.57
C LEU A 171 13.04 -10.20 3.40
N LEU A 172 11.81 -9.99 2.90
CA LEU A 172 11.30 -10.71 1.72
C LEU A 172 12.13 -10.38 0.47
N PHE A 173 12.53 -9.11 0.32
CA PHE A 173 13.38 -8.67 -0.77
C PHE A 173 14.78 -9.30 -0.67
N ALA A 174 15.43 -9.24 0.48
CA ALA A 174 16.74 -9.82 0.73
C ALA A 174 16.74 -11.36 0.59
N GLY A 175 15.66 -12.00 1.06
CA GLY A 175 15.43 -13.44 0.93
C GLY A 175 14.97 -13.90 -0.47
N GLN A 176 14.98 -13.02 -1.47
CA GLN A 176 14.59 -13.29 -2.86
C GLN A 176 13.16 -13.89 -3.00
N ASN A 177 12.28 -13.59 -2.04
CA ASN A 177 10.88 -14.04 -2.06
C ASN A 177 9.99 -13.01 -2.78
N GLY A 178 10.05 -12.98 -4.11
CA GLY A 178 9.26 -12.07 -4.93
C GLY A 178 7.75 -12.27 -4.79
N PRO A 179 7.20 -13.51 -4.82
CA PRO A 179 5.78 -13.76 -4.58
C PRO A 179 5.29 -13.22 -3.24
N GLY A 180 6.03 -13.46 -2.16
CA GLY A 180 5.70 -12.98 -0.82
C GLY A 180 5.71 -11.45 -0.75
N LEU A 181 6.70 -10.80 -1.33
CA LEU A 181 6.81 -9.35 -1.36
C LEU A 181 5.63 -8.71 -2.11
N ARG A 182 5.25 -9.23 -3.27
CA ARG A 182 4.10 -8.74 -4.04
C ARG A 182 2.77 -8.99 -3.34
N ALA A 183 2.59 -10.15 -2.70
CA ALA A 183 1.41 -10.43 -1.90
C ALA A 183 1.30 -9.45 -0.71
N MET A 184 2.39 -9.20 -0.01
CA MET A 184 2.44 -8.25 1.09
C MET A 184 2.15 -6.82 0.63
N GLY A 185 2.75 -6.38 -0.50
CA GLY A 185 2.47 -5.06 -1.10
C GLY A 185 1.01 -4.89 -1.50
N THR A 186 0.39 -5.95 -2.01
CA THR A 186 -1.05 -5.95 -2.33
C THR A 186 -1.91 -5.84 -1.06
N GLY A 187 -1.60 -6.63 -0.03
CA GLY A 187 -2.29 -6.56 1.27
C GLY A 187 -2.16 -5.18 1.91
N ALA A 188 -0.95 -4.61 1.89
CA ALA A 188 -0.72 -3.25 2.36
C ALA A 188 -1.55 -2.23 1.57
N ALA A 189 -1.58 -2.29 0.23
CA ALA A 189 -2.37 -1.38 -0.59
C ALA A 189 -3.86 -1.48 -0.26
N LEU A 190 -4.40 -2.69 -0.13
CA LEU A 190 -5.80 -2.92 0.22
C LEU A 190 -6.17 -2.43 1.63
N SER A 191 -5.22 -2.35 2.53
CA SER A 191 -5.44 -1.83 3.89
C SER A 191 -5.33 -0.31 3.95
N TYR A 192 -4.27 0.25 3.36
CA TYR A 192 -3.97 1.68 3.47
C TYR A 192 -4.84 2.56 2.56
N VAL A 193 -5.11 2.13 1.33
CA VAL A 193 -5.86 2.98 0.37
C VAL A 193 -7.27 3.31 0.86
N PRO A 194 -8.08 2.36 1.36
CA PRO A 194 -9.37 2.71 1.94
C PRO A 194 -9.26 3.67 3.13
N ALA A 195 -8.25 3.48 4.00
CA ALA A 195 -8.01 4.38 5.11
C ALA A 195 -7.70 5.81 4.64
N LEU A 196 -6.81 5.97 3.65
CA LEU A 196 -6.48 7.28 3.07
C LEU A 196 -7.70 7.94 2.40
N LEU A 197 -8.59 7.15 1.78
CA LEU A 197 -9.81 7.69 1.16
C LEU A 197 -10.86 8.15 2.18
N VAL A 198 -10.81 7.67 3.41
CA VAL A 198 -11.73 8.12 4.47
C VAL A 198 -11.42 9.54 4.93
N TYR A 199 -10.15 9.96 4.97
CA TYR A 199 -9.75 11.26 5.52
C TYR A 199 -10.45 12.48 4.87
N PRO A 200 -10.65 12.58 3.55
CA PRO A 200 -11.38 13.71 2.95
C PRO A 200 -12.85 13.79 3.36
N PHE A 201 -13.47 12.66 3.75
CA PHE A 201 -14.89 12.60 4.15
C PHE A 201 -15.09 12.70 5.66
N LEU A 202 -14.11 12.30 6.44
CA LEU A 202 -14.13 12.37 7.90
C LEU A 202 -12.79 12.93 8.38
N PRO A 203 -12.57 14.25 8.21
CA PRO A 203 -11.36 14.88 8.69
C PRO A 203 -11.35 14.86 10.23
N VAL A 204 -10.27 14.35 10.81
CA VAL A 204 -10.04 14.31 12.26
C VAL A 204 -8.62 14.77 12.57
N GLU A 205 -8.45 15.54 13.64
CA GLU A 205 -7.14 15.94 14.13
C GLU A 205 -6.51 14.89 15.04
N GLY A 206 -7.37 14.12 15.69
CA GLY A 206 -6.99 13.09 16.64
C GLY A 206 -6.81 13.61 18.09
N PRO A 207 -6.53 12.71 19.02
CA PRO A 207 -6.66 12.97 20.46
C PRO A 207 -5.68 14.00 21.03
N ARG A 208 -4.75 14.55 20.24
CA ARG A 208 -3.80 15.57 20.71
C ARG A 208 -4.45 16.92 20.98
N TYR A 209 -5.61 17.18 20.39
CA TYR A 209 -6.28 18.46 20.38
C TYR A 209 -7.67 18.39 21.04
N ALA A 210 -8.03 17.22 21.59
CA ALA A 210 -9.29 16.99 22.25
C ALA A 210 -9.25 17.21 23.76
#